data_211de9095de5e2f99e28f36604af7d89
#
_entry.id   211de9095de5e2f99e28f36604af7d89
#
_cell.length_a   1.000
_cell.length_b   1.000
_cell.length_c   1.000
_cell.angle_alpha   90.00
_cell.angle_beta   90.00
_cell.angle_gamma   90.00
#
_symmetry.space_group_name_H-M   'P 1'
#
loop_
_entity.id
_entity.type
_entity.pdbx_description
1 polymer ?
#
loop_
_entity_poly.entity_id
_entity_poly.type
_entity_poly.pdbx_seq_one_letter_code
_entity_poly.pdbx_strand_id
1 'polypeptide(L)'
;MNAGGGDAGPDPYDYLLTALGVCTAMTVGFYARRNKLPLEDIKVSLWHSRIYAKDCEECDTKQGMLDRIDLEVELTGSLSEAQHMKLMEIAAKCPVHRTLTSEINIRMRAAPTISAS
;
A
#
# COMPACT_ATOMS: atom_id res chain seq x y z
N MET A 1 17.06 8.74 5.38
CA MET A 1 16.81 8.03 4.15
C MET A 1 17.85 8.41 3.11
N ASN A 2 18.31 7.45 2.44
CA ASN A 2 19.44 7.64 1.58
C ASN A 2 19.04 7.51 0.10
N ALA A 3 18.42 8.52 -0.42
CA ALA A 3 17.91 8.46 -1.77
C ALA A 3 19.00 8.24 -2.81
N GLY A 4 20.19 8.69 -2.54
CA GLY A 4 21.26 8.57 -3.50
C GLY A 4 22.32 7.55 -3.16
N GLY A 5 22.35 7.11 -1.92
CA GLY A 5 23.42 6.27 -1.46
C GLY A 5 23.41 4.88 -2.02
N GLY A 6 22.28 4.28 -1.97
CA GLY A 6 22.10 2.97 -2.57
C GLY A 6 22.74 1.82 -1.85
N ASP A 7 23.58 2.06 -0.90
CA ASP A 7 24.28 0.99 -0.21
C ASP A 7 23.71 0.68 1.15
N ALA A 8 22.91 1.55 1.69
CA ALA A 8 22.35 1.34 3.02
C ALA A 8 21.05 2.08 3.11
N GLY A 9 20.12 1.50 3.82
CA GLY A 9 18.82 2.08 4.01
C GLY A 9 17.87 1.83 2.85
N PRO A 10 16.60 2.04 3.08
CA PRO A 10 15.57 1.79 2.09
C PRO A 10 15.53 2.89 1.04
N ASP A 11 15.08 2.56 -0.15
CA ASP A 11 14.84 3.58 -1.16
C ASP A 11 13.45 4.21 -0.93
N PRO A 12 13.12 5.29 -1.66
CA PRO A 12 11.84 5.96 -1.46
C PRO A 12 10.62 5.07 -1.66
N TYR A 13 10.69 4.11 -2.57
CA TYR A 13 9.57 3.21 -2.80
C TYR A 13 9.36 2.27 -1.61
N ASP A 14 10.43 1.92 -0.91
CA ASP A 14 10.29 1.09 0.29
C ASP A 14 9.44 1.78 1.35
N TYR A 15 9.57 3.09 1.47
CA TYR A 15 8.74 3.84 2.41
C TYR A 15 7.27 3.83 1.99
N LEU A 16 7.03 3.97 0.69
CA LEU A 16 5.67 3.91 0.17
C LEU A 16 5.04 2.54 0.42
N LEU A 17 5.79 1.49 0.14
CA LEU A 17 5.32 0.12 0.37
C LEU A 17 5.09 -0.13 1.86
N THR A 18 5.97 0.38 2.72
CA THR A 18 5.81 0.23 4.16
C THR A 18 4.52 0.91 4.62
N ALA A 19 4.26 2.10 4.13
CA ALA A 19 3.04 2.82 4.50
C ALA A 19 1.80 2.02 4.09
N LEU A 20 1.80 1.48 2.89
CA LEU A 20 0.68 0.67 2.41
C LEU A 20 0.52 -0.59 3.26
N GLY A 21 1.62 -1.28 3.55
CA GLY A 21 1.57 -2.51 4.33
C GLY A 21 1.10 -2.29 5.75
N VAL A 22 1.62 -1.25 6.41
CA VAL A 22 1.21 -0.93 7.77
C VAL A 22 -0.27 -0.55 7.81
N CYS A 23 -0.71 0.28 6.86
CA CYS A 23 -2.11 0.69 6.81
C CYS A 23 -3.02 -0.52 6.58
N THR A 24 -2.64 -1.42 5.70
CA THR A 24 -3.40 -2.64 5.45
C THR A 24 -3.53 -3.47 6.71
N ALA A 25 -2.41 -3.70 7.39
CA ALA A 25 -2.42 -4.51 8.62
C ALA A 25 -3.25 -3.87 9.72
N MET A 26 -3.13 -2.56 9.89
CA MET A 26 -3.90 -1.84 10.91
C MET A 26 -5.40 -1.90 10.61
N THR A 27 -5.76 -1.72 9.35
CA THR A 27 -7.18 -1.72 8.96
C THR A 27 -7.81 -3.08 9.24
N VAL A 28 -7.13 -4.16 8.86
CA VAL A 28 -7.61 -5.51 9.11
C VAL A 28 -7.65 -5.78 10.62
N GLY A 29 -6.59 -5.40 11.33
CA GLY A 29 -6.52 -5.64 12.77
C GLY A 29 -7.62 -4.92 13.55
N PHE A 30 -7.90 -3.66 13.21
CA PHE A 30 -8.97 -2.93 13.87
C PHE A 30 -10.33 -3.59 13.64
N TYR A 31 -10.59 -3.98 12.40
CA TYR A 31 -11.85 -4.63 12.07
C TYR A 31 -12.00 -5.95 12.83
N ALA A 32 -10.94 -6.74 12.86
CA ALA A 32 -10.98 -8.04 13.55
C ALA A 32 -11.23 -7.86 15.04
N ARG A 33 -10.57 -6.90 15.68
CA ARG A 33 -10.78 -6.64 17.09
C ARG A 33 -12.19 -6.14 17.39
N ARG A 34 -12.68 -5.21 16.55
CA ARG A 34 -14.02 -4.66 16.73
C ARG A 34 -15.09 -5.74 16.62
N ASN A 35 -14.90 -6.67 15.73
CA ASN A 35 -15.87 -7.73 15.47
C ASN A 35 -15.54 -9.04 16.18
N LYS A 36 -14.53 -8.99 17.05
CA LYS A 36 -14.13 -10.15 17.88
C LYS A 36 -13.83 -11.38 17.04
N LEU A 37 -13.16 -11.19 15.91
CA LEU A 37 -12.74 -12.29 15.07
C LEU A 37 -11.45 -12.88 15.61
N PRO A 38 -11.27 -14.21 15.49
CA PRO A 38 -10.09 -14.88 16.05
C PRO A 38 -8.87 -14.77 15.15
N LEU A 39 -8.49 -13.55 14.83
CA LEU A 39 -7.30 -13.27 14.06
C LEU A 39 -6.10 -13.22 15.01
N GLU A 40 -5.09 -14.05 14.74
CA GLU A 40 -3.92 -14.11 15.58
C GLU A 40 -2.76 -13.31 15.04
N ASP A 41 -2.60 -13.27 13.72
CA ASP A 41 -1.48 -12.57 13.12
C ASP A 41 -1.80 -12.18 11.70
N ILE A 42 -1.13 -11.12 11.23
CA ILE A 42 -1.24 -10.63 9.86
C ILE A 42 0.16 -10.45 9.31
N LYS A 43 0.42 -11.06 8.17
CA LYS A 43 1.68 -10.85 7.48
C LYS A 43 1.38 -10.23 6.12
N VAL A 44 2.00 -9.10 5.83
CA VAL A 44 1.79 -8.39 4.57
C VAL A 44 3.13 -8.32 3.84
N SER A 45 3.14 -8.79 2.62
CA SER A 45 4.33 -8.75 1.76
C SER A 45 4.01 -7.91 0.54
N LEU A 46 4.95 -7.06 0.15
CA LEU A 46 4.72 -6.13 -0.95
C LEU A 46 5.91 -6.11 -1.89
N TRP A 47 5.61 -5.97 -3.17
CA TRP A 47 6.61 -5.85 -4.21
C TRP A 47 6.25 -4.72 -5.14
N HIS A 48 7.25 -3.99 -5.61
CA HIS A 48 7.07 -2.93 -6.59
C HIS A 48 7.79 -3.36 -7.87
N SER A 49 7.15 -3.14 -9.00
CA SER A 49 7.74 -3.42 -10.30
C SER A 49 7.17 -2.46 -11.32
N ARG A 50 7.78 -2.44 -12.50
CA ARG A 50 7.25 -1.68 -13.63
C ARG A 50 6.93 -2.66 -14.74
N ILE A 51 5.79 -2.46 -15.34
CA ILE A 51 5.31 -3.34 -16.40
C ILE A 51 4.93 -2.52 -17.62
N TYR A 52 4.86 -3.18 -18.77
CA TYR A 52 4.29 -2.53 -19.94
C TYR A 52 2.78 -2.42 -19.77
N ALA A 53 2.24 -1.23 -20.04
CA ALA A 53 0.80 -1.00 -19.86
C ALA A 53 -0.02 -1.94 -20.73
N LYS A 54 0.46 -2.28 -21.90
CA LYS A 54 -0.27 -3.17 -22.82
C LYS A 54 -0.45 -4.58 -22.26
N ASP A 55 0.39 -4.97 -21.30
CA ASP A 55 0.32 -6.30 -20.72
C ASP A 55 -0.55 -6.35 -19.46
N CYS A 56 -1.08 -5.21 -19.05
CA CYS A 56 -1.95 -5.15 -17.86
C CYS A 56 -3.40 -5.26 -18.29
N GLU A 57 -4.03 -6.38 -17.95
CA GLU A 57 -5.42 -6.63 -18.38
C GLU A 57 -6.43 -5.75 -17.65
N GLU A 58 -6.18 -5.49 -16.36
CA GLU A 58 -7.10 -4.71 -15.56
C GLU A 58 -6.80 -3.20 -15.57
N CYS A 59 -5.84 -2.77 -16.38
CA CYS A 59 -5.45 -1.35 -16.43
C CYS A 59 -6.14 -0.62 -17.56
N ASP A 60 -6.51 0.63 -17.32
CA ASP A 60 -7.12 1.47 -18.36
C ASP A 60 -6.07 1.97 -19.34
N THR A 61 -4.90 2.34 -18.84
CA THR A 61 -3.81 2.79 -19.69
C THR A 61 -3.18 1.63 -20.43
N LYS A 62 -2.99 1.79 -21.73
CA LYS A 62 -2.43 0.72 -22.56
C LYS A 62 -1.15 1.11 -23.28
N GLN A 63 -0.65 2.31 -23.04
CA GLN A 63 0.59 2.77 -23.65
C GLN A 63 1.61 3.10 -22.57
N GLY A 64 2.88 2.82 -22.87
CA GLY A 64 3.97 3.13 -21.96
C GLY A 64 4.15 2.11 -20.85
N MET A 65 4.74 2.57 -19.78
CA MET A 65 5.02 1.75 -18.60
C MET A 65 4.12 2.15 -17.45
N LEU A 66 3.82 1.20 -16.61
CA LEU A 66 3.05 1.42 -15.39
C LEU A 66 3.84 0.89 -14.21
N ASP A 67 3.67 1.57 -13.08
CA ASP A 67 4.17 1.03 -11.82
C ASP A 67 3.14 0.04 -11.29
N ARG A 68 3.65 -1.08 -10.78
CA ARG A 68 2.81 -2.14 -10.26
C ARG A 68 3.23 -2.44 -8.84
N ILE A 69 2.25 -2.53 -7.95
CA ILE A 69 2.48 -2.94 -6.57
C ILE A 69 1.69 -4.21 -6.35
N ASP A 70 2.38 -5.27 -5.99
CA ASP A 70 1.74 -6.53 -5.61
C ASP A 70 1.71 -6.62 -4.10
N LEU A 71 0.57 -6.99 -3.57
CA LEU A 71 0.29 -7.03 -2.14
C LEU A 71 -0.24 -8.39 -1.78
N GLU A 72 0.45 -9.07 -0.87
CA GLU A 72 0.01 -10.39 -0.41
C GLU A 72 -0.26 -10.32 1.08
N VAL A 73 -1.42 -10.79 1.50
CA VAL A 73 -1.84 -10.74 2.89
C VAL A 73 -2.06 -12.16 3.38
N GLU A 74 -1.35 -12.50 4.43
CA GLU A 74 -1.50 -13.81 5.08
C GLU A 74 -2.13 -13.61 6.44
N LEU A 75 -3.29 -14.24 6.65
CA LEU A 75 -4.05 -14.14 7.89
C LEU A 75 -3.94 -15.45 8.63
N THR A 76 -3.55 -15.38 9.91
CA THR A 76 -3.41 -16.54 10.75
C THR A 76 -4.43 -16.51 11.86
N GLY A 77 -5.08 -17.65 12.13
CA GLY A 77 -6.09 -17.76 13.19
C GLY A 77 -7.17 -18.74 12.78
N SER A 78 -8.05 -19.03 13.73
CA SER A 78 -9.14 -19.99 13.49
C SER A 78 -10.31 -19.29 12.80
N LEU A 79 -10.05 -18.77 11.59
CA LEU A 79 -11.03 -18.03 10.83
C LEU A 79 -11.83 -18.96 9.93
N SER A 80 -13.16 -18.76 9.90
CA SER A 80 -13.97 -19.44 8.92
C SER A 80 -13.66 -18.88 7.53
N GLU A 81 -14.08 -19.58 6.50
CA GLU A 81 -13.88 -19.09 5.14
C GLU A 81 -14.54 -17.74 4.94
N ALA A 82 -15.74 -17.58 5.48
CA ALA A 82 -16.46 -16.30 5.36
C ALA A 82 -15.73 -15.17 6.08
N GLN A 83 -15.18 -15.46 7.27
CA GLN A 83 -14.42 -14.47 8.02
C GLN A 83 -13.14 -14.09 7.29
N HIS A 84 -12.45 -15.07 6.74
CA HIS A 84 -11.23 -14.82 5.97
C HIS A 84 -11.54 -13.94 4.76
N MET A 85 -12.58 -14.27 4.01
CA MET A 85 -12.98 -13.48 2.85
C MET A 85 -13.34 -12.05 3.24
N LYS A 86 -14.04 -11.89 4.37
CA LYS A 86 -14.40 -10.56 4.84
C LYS A 86 -13.19 -9.73 5.18
N LEU A 87 -12.20 -10.34 5.85
CA LEU A 87 -10.98 -9.62 6.20
C LEU A 87 -10.17 -9.23 4.96
N MET A 88 -10.15 -10.07 3.94
CA MET A 88 -9.48 -9.73 2.69
C MET A 88 -10.18 -8.55 2.00
N GLU A 89 -11.52 -8.52 2.06
CA GLU A 89 -12.29 -7.41 1.54
C GLU A 89 -11.97 -6.12 2.30
N ILE A 90 -11.87 -6.21 3.62
CA ILE A 90 -11.53 -5.06 4.45
C ILE A 90 -10.11 -4.57 4.15
N ALA A 91 -9.18 -5.48 3.90
CA ALA A 91 -7.80 -5.12 3.57
C ALA A 91 -7.75 -4.19 2.36
N ALA A 92 -8.60 -4.44 1.37
CA ALA A 92 -8.61 -3.61 0.16
C ALA A 92 -9.20 -2.22 0.40
N LYS A 93 -9.80 -1.98 1.56
CA LYS A 93 -10.39 -0.68 1.91
C LYS A 93 -9.49 0.19 2.76
N CYS A 94 -8.23 -0.19 2.92
CA CYS A 94 -7.27 0.61 3.65
C CYS A 94 -7.16 2.00 3.01
N PRO A 95 -7.10 3.08 3.81
CA PRO A 95 -7.07 4.44 3.25
C PRO A 95 -5.92 4.69 2.29
N VAL A 96 -4.73 4.16 2.58
CA VAL A 96 -3.59 4.35 1.68
C VAL A 96 -3.82 3.61 0.37
N HIS A 97 -4.36 2.39 0.44
CA HIS A 97 -4.70 1.62 -0.76
C HIS A 97 -5.67 2.41 -1.65
N ARG A 98 -6.70 2.95 -1.03
CA ARG A 98 -7.71 3.72 -1.76
C ARG A 98 -7.13 4.97 -2.37
N THR A 99 -6.22 5.65 -1.67
CA THR A 99 -5.55 6.82 -2.19
C THR A 99 -4.70 6.47 -3.40
N LEU A 100 -3.94 5.38 -3.31
CA LEU A 100 -3.02 5.00 -4.38
C LEU A 100 -3.74 4.50 -5.63
N THR A 101 -4.98 4.05 -5.51
CA THR A 101 -5.74 3.56 -6.65
C THR A 101 -6.73 4.59 -7.19
N SER A 102 -6.70 5.82 -6.69
CA SER A 102 -7.55 6.90 -7.18
C SER A 102 -6.67 8.00 -7.76
N GLU A 103 -7.32 8.98 -8.35
CA GLU A 103 -6.59 10.12 -8.90
C GLU A 103 -6.01 10.95 -7.76
N ILE A 104 -4.72 11.25 -7.85
CA ILE A 104 -4.03 12.04 -6.84
C ILE A 104 -3.61 13.36 -7.47
N ASN A 105 -3.92 14.45 -6.79
CA ASN A 105 -3.53 15.78 -7.24
C ASN A 105 -2.44 16.29 -6.29
N ILE A 106 -1.20 16.24 -6.76
CA ILE A 106 -0.06 16.71 -5.97
C ILE A 106 0.33 18.10 -6.48
N ARG A 107 0.27 19.08 -5.58
CA ARG A 107 0.61 20.44 -5.90
C ARG A 107 1.89 20.82 -5.17
N MET A 108 2.79 21.47 -5.90
CA MET A 108 4.07 21.88 -5.34
C MET A 108 4.23 23.38 -5.52
N ARG A 109 4.70 24.04 -4.48
CA ARG A 109 4.99 25.46 -4.55
C ARG A 109 6.15 25.78 -3.62
N ALA A 110 6.87 26.84 -3.94
CA ALA A 110 7.94 27.30 -3.07
C ALA A 110 7.34 27.87 -1.79
N ALA A 111 7.96 27.58 -0.66
CA ALA A 111 7.53 28.19 0.58
C ALA A 111 7.87 29.70 0.53
N PRO A 112 7.11 30.54 1.24
CA PRO A 112 7.46 31.97 1.30
C PRO A 112 8.87 32.12 1.85
N THR A 113 9.69 32.93 1.16
CA THR A 113 11.06 33.17 1.60
C THR A 113 11.03 34.20 2.71
N ILE A 114 11.62 33.84 3.84
CA ILE A 114 11.82 34.82 4.90
C ILE A 114 13.04 35.62 4.52
N SER A 115 12.88 36.96 4.50
CA SER A 115 14.01 37.79 4.17
C SER A 115 15.15 37.53 5.12
N ALA A 116 16.31 37.24 4.54
CA ALA A 116 17.46 36.90 5.36
C ALA A 116 18.16 38.11 5.92
N SER A 117 17.74 39.26 5.57
CA SER A 117 18.38 40.49 6.01
C SER A 117 18.59 40.56 7.51
#